data_910a11254912108074e4967947e4a78d
#
_entry.id   910a11254912108074e4967947e4a78d
#
_cell.length_a   1.000
_cell.length_b   1.000
_cell.length_c   1.000
_cell.angle_alpha   90.00
_cell.angle_beta   90.00
_cell.angle_gamma   90.00
#
_symmetry.space_group_name_H-M   'P 1'
#
loop_
_entity.id
_entity.type
_entity.pdbx_description
1 polymer ?
#
loop_
_entity_poly.entity_id
_entity_poly.type
_entity_poly.pdbx_seq_one_letter_code
_entity_poly.pdbx_strand_id
1 'polypeptide(L)'
;CMCGLILFGSCKDQPTQNEQPLEVMTFNIRLDAPSDSANNWKYRKDNVCKMIAYYQPDLLGMQEVCHNQMEDLKLGLPQYTALGVGRDDGKEAGEYCPVFFKTDRFTLVEHGNFSLSEQPETIGVRGWDASYNRITTWAILQKKSDGKKLVFFNTHLDNDGKTARKEGVQLILNKIKETAPHMPAI
;
A
#
# COMPACT_ATOMS: atom_id res chain seq x y z
N CYS A 1 -1.42 39.54 59.47
CA CYS A 1 -2.32 38.84 58.52
C CYS A 1 -1.67 38.85 57.16
N MET A 2 -1.09 37.69 56.74
CA MET A 2 -0.58 37.48 55.36
C MET A 2 -1.68 36.77 54.59
N CYS A 3 -2.23 37.44 53.57
CA CYS A 3 -3.22 36.86 52.65
C CYS A 3 -2.43 36.21 51.51
N GLY A 4 -2.42 34.89 51.45
CA GLY A 4 -1.82 34.13 50.36
C GLY A 4 -2.77 34.11 49.14
N LEU A 5 -2.31 34.62 48.03
CA LEU A 5 -3.00 34.58 46.74
C LEU A 5 -2.73 33.23 46.07
N ILE A 6 -3.75 32.36 46.03
CA ILE A 6 -3.67 31.09 45.26
C ILE A 6 -4.09 31.39 43.83
N LEU A 7 -3.11 31.38 42.93
CA LEU A 7 -3.34 31.43 41.46
C LEU A 7 -3.75 30.04 40.98
N PHE A 8 -5.03 29.84 40.65
CA PHE A 8 -5.51 28.71 39.88
C PHE A 8 -5.09 28.88 38.43
N GLY A 9 -4.04 28.18 38.00
CA GLY A 9 -3.69 28.02 36.60
C GLY A 9 -4.77 27.23 35.88
N SER A 10 -5.59 27.89 35.06
CA SER A 10 -6.53 27.24 34.16
C SER A 10 -5.72 26.53 33.06
N CYS A 11 -5.63 25.22 33.11
CA CYS A 11 -5.23 24.42 31.93
C CYS A 11 -6.27 24.67 30.84
N LYS A 12 -5.95 25.52 29.88
CA LYS A 12 -6.72 25.57 28.63
C LYS A 12 -6.41 24.28 27.87
N ASP A 13 -7.41 23.41 27.75
CA ASP A 13 -7.35 22.31 26.81
C ASP A 13 -7.04 22.91 25.43
N GLN A 14 -5.88 22.54 24.89
CA GLN A 14 -5.54 22.87 23.51
C GLN A 14 -6.60 22.18 22.62
N PRO A 15 -7.17 22.86 21.64
CA PRO A 15 -8.10 22.22 20.73
C PRO A 15 -7.38 21.04 20.07
N THR A 16 -7.95 19.85 20.20
CA THR A 16 -7.51 18.65 19.48
C THR A 16 -7.42 19.02 18.01
N GLN A 17 -6.22 18.95 17.44
CA GLN A 17 -6.04 19.14 16.00
C GLN A 17 -7.03 18.20 15.31
N ASN A 18 -7.91 18.77 14.47
CA ASN A 18 -8.85 18.00 13.66
C ASN A 18 -8.02 17.00 12.83
N GLU A 19 -7.91 15.77 13.31
CA GLU A 19 -7.19 14.73 12.55
C GLU A 19 -7.91 14.57 11.21
N GLN A 20 -7.26 14.95 10.12
CA GLN A 20 -7.80 14.70 8.80
C GLN A 20 -7.93 13.18 8.62
N PRO A 21 -9.07 12.68 8.14
CA PRO A 21 -9.28 11.26 7.91
C PRO A 21 -8.22 10.73 6.94
N LEU A 22 -7.88 9.46 7.11
CA LEU A 22 -6.96 8.77 6.21
C LEU A 22 -7.71 8.27 4.98
N GLU A 23 -7.37 8.80 3.82
CA GLU A 23 -7.93 8.39 2.54
C GLU A 23 -7.15 7.21 1.98
N VAL A 24 -7.82 6.07 1.81
CA VAL A 24 -7.20 4.83 1.29
C VAL A 24 -7.93 4.37 0.03
N MET A 25 -7.17 4.06 -1.01
CA MET A 25 -7.70 3.56 -2.28
C MET A 25 -7.09 2.19 -2.61
N THR A 26 -7.92 1.27 -3.08
CA THR A 26 -7.47 0.06 -3.78
C THR A 26 -7.94 0.13 -5.22
N PHE A 27 -7.06 -0.20 -6.18
CA PHE A 27 -7.37 -0.03 -7.59
C PHE A 27 -6.65 -1.06 -8.47
N ASN A 28 -7.40 -2.02 -9.00
CA ASN A 28 -6.90 -2.85 -10.09
C ASN A 28 -6.90 -2.01 -11.37
N ILE A 29 -5.71 -1.68 -11.88
CA ILE A 29 -5.57 -0.79 -13.03
C ILE A 29 -5.65 -1.51 -14.38
N ARG A 30 -5.80 -2.83 -14.38
CA ARG A 30 -5.70 -3.69 -15.57
C ARG A 30 -4.31 -3.68 -16.17
N LEU A 31 -3.72 -4.84 -16.32
CA LEU A 31 -2.40 -5.00 -16.95
C LEU A 31 -2.36 -4.44 -18.38
N ASP A 32 -1.16 -4.14 -18.86
CA ASP A 32 -0.94 -3.72 -20.25
C ASP A 32 -0.96 -4.94 -21.17
N ALA A 33 -2.15 -5.30 -21.65
CA ALA A 33 -2.35 -6.43 -22.56
C ALA A 33 -2.47 -5.93 -24.00
N PRO A 34 -1.66 -6.47 -24.96
CA PRO A 34 -1.78 -6.12 -26.37
C PRO A 34 -3.18 -6.38 -26.95
N SER A 35 -3.90 -7.36 -26.40
CA SER A 35 -5.27 -7.71 -26.81
C SER A 35 -6.32 -6.65 -26.45
N ASP A 36 -6.03 -5.69 -25.60
CA ASP A 36 -7.00 -4.68 -25.12
C ASP A 36 -7.34 -3.60 -26.16
N SER A 37 -6.69 -3.62 -27.35
CA SER A 37 -7.00 -2.73 -28.47
C SER A 37 -7.15 -1.27 -28.05
N ALA A 38 -8.36 -0.69 -28.20
CA ALA A 38 -8.66 0.70 -27.82
C ALA A 38 -8.59 0.96 -26.31
N ASN A 39 -8.62 -0.09 -25.47
CA ASN A 39 -8.47 -0.01 -24.03
C ASN A 39 -7.04 -0.33 -23.55
N ASN A 40 -6.08 -0.41 -24.47
CA ASN A 40 -4.68 -0.64 -24.12
C ASN A 40 -4.15 0.47 -23.20
N TRP A 41 -3.16 0.13 -22.37
CA TRP A 41 -2.58 1.02 -21.35
C TRP A 41 -2.18 2.39 -21.88
N LYS A 42 -1.56 2.46 -23.04
CA LYS A 42 -1.11 3.71 -23.69
C LYS A 42 -2.21 4.75 -23.85
N TYR A 43 -3.47 4.32 -23.94
CA TYR A 43 -4.64 5.21 -24.08
C TYR A 43 -5.30 5.53 -22.75
N ARG A 44 -5.02 4.75 -21.69
CA ARG A 44 -5.65 4.89 -20.37
C ARG A 44 -4.78 5.57 -19.34
N LYS A 45 -3.46 5.52 -19.47
CA LYS A 45 -2.50 5.93 -18.43
C LYS A 45 -2.75 7.35 -17.91
N ASP A 46 -3.01 8.31 -18.79
CA ASP A 46 -3.25 9.69 -18.39
C ASP A 46 -4.55 9.83 -17.58
N ASN A 47 -5.58 9.06 -17.95
CA ASN A 47 -6.86 9.07 -17.24
C ASN A 47 -6.74 8.39 -15.87
N VAL A 48 -5.95 7.33 -15.76
CA VAL A 48 -5.63 6.66 -14.48
C VAL A 48 -4.92 7.64 -13.54
N CYS A 49 -3.87 8.31 -14.02
CA CYS A 49 -3.16 9.31 -13.23
C CYS A 49 -4.06 10.50 -12.83
N LYS A 50 -4.88 11.02 -13.75
CA LYS A 50 -5.84 12.09 -13.47
C LYS A 50 -6.89 11.68 -12.44
N MET A 51 -7.38 10.46 -12.50
CA MET A 51 -8.34 9.94 -11.52
C MET A 51 -7.71 9.85 -10.13
N ILE A 52 -6.50 9.29 -10.03
CA ILE A 52 -5.77 9.23 -8.75
C ILE A 52 -5.48 10.65 -8.23
N ALA A 53 -5.06 11.56 -9.11
CA ALA A 53 -4.81 12.96 -8.76
C ALA A 53 -6.08 13.71 -8.34
N TYR A 54 -7.26 13.32 -8.82
CA TYR A 54 -8.54 13.88 -8.42
C TYR A 54 -8.95 13.44 -7.01
N TYR A 55 -8.89 12.14 -6.72
CA TYR A 55 -9.24 11.60 -5.41
C TYR A 55 -8.17 11.83 -4.35
N GLN A 56 -6.93 11.99 -4.74
CA GLN A 56 -5.79 12.25 -3.86
C GLN A 56 -5.70 11.33 -2.63
N PRO A 57 -5.81 9.99 -2.78
CA PRO A 57 -5.72 9.11 -1.62
C PRO A 57 -4.37 9.28 -0.93
N ASP A 58 -4.35 9.10 0.38
CA ASP A 58 -3.12 9.14 1.17
C ASP A 58 -2.27 7.89 0.97
N LEU A 59 -2.98 6.75 0.87
CA LEU A 59 -2.43 5.42 0.62
C LEU A 59 -3.17 4.82 -0.58
N LEU A 60 -2.42 4.23 -1.49
CA LEU A 60 -2.97 3.60 -2.68
C LEU A 60 -2.29 2.25 -2.91
N GLY A 61 -3.09 1.18 -2.91
CA GLY A 61 -2.69 -0.16 -3.34
C GLY A 61 -3.22 -0.44 -4.73
N MET A 62 -2.35 -0.79 -5.67
CA MET A 62 -2.77 -1.13 -7.03
C MET A 62 -2.50 -2.60 -7.34
N GLN A 63 -3.19 -3.15 -8.32
CA GLN A 63 -3.05 -4.53 -8.78
C GLN A 63 -2.93 -4.56 -10.30
N GLU A 64 -2.36 -5.65 -10.82
CA GLU A 64 -2.09 -5.90 -12.24
C GLU A 64 -1.12 -4.87 -12.88
N VAL A 65 -0.23 -4.30 -12.10
CA VAL A 65 0.70 -3.28 -12.59
C VAL A 65 1.90 -3.94 -13.24
N CYS A 66 2.08 -3.80 -14.56
CA CYS A 66 3.30 -4.21 -15.26
C CYS A 66 4.44 -3.19 -15.05
N HIS A 67 5.68 -3.59 -15.32
CA HIS A 67 6.85 -2.72 -15.11
C HIS A 67 6.73 -1.36 -15.84
N ASN A 68 6.36 -1.35 -17.11
CA ASN A 68 6.15 -0.11 -17.87
C ASN A 68 5.03 0.77 -17.29
N GLN A 69 3.96 0.15 -16.75
CA GLN A 69 2.90 0.87 -16.07
C GLN A 69 3.39 1.48 -14.75
N MET A 70 4.24 0.76 -14.01
CA MET A 70 4.87 1.26 -12.78
C MET A 70 5.70 2.52 -13.06
N GLU A 71 6.48 2.54 -14.13
CA GLU A 71 7.28 3.69 -14.52
C GLU A 71 6.41 4.88 -14.96
N ASP A 72 5.38 4.64 -15.79
CA ASP A 72 4.41 5.67 -16.16
C ASP A 72 3.70 6.28 -14.94
N LEU A 73 3.31 5.43 -13.96
CA LEU A 73 2.66 5.88 -12.72
C LEU A 73 3.59 6.73 -11.83
N LYS A 74 4.86 6.34 -11.68
CA LYS A 74 5.86 7.14 -10.97
C LYS A 74 6.04 8.53 -11.59
N LEU A 75 6.08 8.59 -12.91
CA LEU A 75 6.19 9.86 -13.64
C LEU A 75 4.92 10.70 -13.54
N GLY A 76 3.75 10.07 -13.63
CA GLY A 76 2.44 10.74 -13.59
C GLY A 76 1.98 11.16 -12.20
N LEU A 77 2.57 10.60 -11.14
CA LEU A 77 2.19 10.80 -9.75
C LEU A 77 3.39 11.17 -8.85
N PRO A 78 4.12 12.26 -9.17
CA PRO A 78 5.37 12.60 -8.50
C PRO A 78 5.22 12.95 -7.00
N GLN A 79 3.98 13.21 -6.53
CA GLN A 79 3.67 13.46 -5.12
C GLN A 79 3.60 12.18 -4.27
N TYR A 80 3.71 10.99 -4.89
CA TYR A 80 3.72 9.71 -4.19
C TYR A 80 5.10 9.07 -4.22
N THR A 81 5.43 8.38 -3.14
CA THR A 81 6.50 7.39 -3.11
C THR A 81 5.90 6.03 -3.46
N ALA A 82 6.53 5.30 -4.37
CA ALA A 82 6.07 4.02 -4.88
C ALA A 82 7.00 2.88 -4.45
N LEU A 83 6.42 1.77 -4.00
CA LEU A 83 7.11 0.56 -3.55
C LEU A 83 6.51 -0.67 -4.23
N GLY A 84 7.31 -1.68 -4.51
CA GLY A 84 6.89 -2.96 -5.06
C GLY A 84 7.89 -3.52 -6.05
N VAL A 85 7.75 -4.82 -6.31
CA VAL A 85 8.56 -5.57 -7.27
C VAL A 85 7.66 -6.49 -8.10
N GLY A 86 8.15 -6.94 -9.24
CA GLY A 86 7.47 -7.91 -10.08
C GLY A 86 7.34 -9.27 -9.41
N ARG A 87 6.20 -9.92 -9.56
CA ARG A 87 5.85 -11.16 -8.86
C ARG A 87 6.60 -12.40 -9.34
N ASP A 88 7.27 -12.32 -10.52
CA ASP A 88 7.90 -13.49 -11.12
C ASP A 88 9.39 -13.60 -10.84
N ASP A 89 10.08 -12.49 -10.54
CA ASP A 89 11.53 -12.48 -10.30
C ASP A 89 11.97 -11.64 -9.09
N GLY A 90 11.02 -10.97 -8.44
CA GLY A 90 11.31 -10.03 -7.36
C GLY A 90 12.00 -8.76 -7.83
N LYS A 91 11.93 -8.45 -9.11
CA LYS A 91 12.52 -7.25 -9.74
C LYS A 91 11.51 -6.58 -10.66
N GLU A 92 11.53 -6.93 -11.96
CA GLU A 92 10.73 -6.27 -12.99
C GLU A 92 9.74 -7.20 -13.70
N ALA A 93 9.90 -8.53 -13.59
CA ALA A 93 9.09 -9.48 -14.31
C ALA A 93 7.75 -9.77 -13.61
N GLY A 94 6.70 -9.85 -14.43
CA GLY A 94 5.34 -10.10 -13.97
C GLY A 94 4.63 -8.88 -13.42
N GLU A 95 3.43 -9.10 -12.89
CA GLU A 95 2.62 -8.03 -12.31
C GLU A 95 3.11 -7.67 -10.91
N TYR A 96 3.08 -6.38 -10.60
CA TYR A 96 3.30 -5.84 -9.26
C TYR A 96 1.98 -5.72 -8.50
N CYS A 97 2.08 -5.73 -7.18
CA CYS A 97 1.05 -5.23 -6.27
C CYS A 97 1.62 -4.03 -5.49
N PRO A 98 1.85 -2.88 -6.16
CA PRO A 98 2.60 -1.79 -5.55
C PRO A 98 1.79 -1.05 -4.48
N VAL A 99 2.52 -0.49 -3.52
CA VAL A 99 2.04 0.47 -2.53
C VAL A 99 2.54 1.85 -2.92
N PHE A 100 1.62 2.81 -2.98
CA PHE A 100 1.91 4.24 -3.13
C PHE A 100 1.42 4.98 -1.89
N PHE A 101 2.21 5.94 -1.41
CA PHE A 101 1.81 6.81 -0.30
C PHE A 101 2.25 8.25 -0.55
N LYS A 102 1.46 9.23 -0.08
CA LYS A 102 1.81 10.65 -0.19
C LYS A 102 3.11 10.96 0.54
N THR A 103 4.09 11.43 -0.20
CA THR A 103 5.44 11.73 0.32
C THR A 103 5.45 12.87 1.33
N ASP A 104 4.55 13.84 1.19
CA ASP A 104 4.42 14.97 2.11
C ASP A 104 3.75 14.59 3.45
N ARG A 105 2.90 13.54 3.48
CA ARG A 105 2.17 13.09 4.68
C ARG A 105 2.88 12.00 5.47
N PHE A 106 3.70 11.19 4.82
CA PHE A 106 4.32 10.01 5.45
C PHE A 106 5.83 9.96 5.29
N THR A 107 6.47 9.34 6.26
CA THR A 107 7.86 8.88 6.21
C THR A 107 7.86 7.35 6.14
N LEU A 108 8.57 6.78 5.20
CA LEU A 108 8.79 5.34 5.13
C LEU A 108 9.72 4.90 6.26
N VAL A 109 9.28 3.93 7.06
CA VAL A 109 10.07 3.35 8.16
C VAL A 109 10.69 2.04 7.72
N GLU A 110 9.88 1.16 7.14
CA GLU A 110 10.28 -0.17 6.70
C GLU A 110 9.36 -0.64 5.58
N HIS A 111 9.83 -1.52 4.71
CA HIS A 111 9.01 -2.12 3.67
C HIS A 111 9.54 -3.48 3.26
N GLY A 112 8.73 -4.24 2.55
CA GLY A 112 9.14 -5.51 1.99
C GLY A 112 8.11 -6.09 1.04
N ASN A 113 8.49 -7.24 0.48
CA ASN A 113 7.64 -8.04 -0.37
C ASN A 113 7.76 -9.50 0.06
N PHE A 114 6.69 -10.27 -0.10
CA PHE A 114 6.73 -11.72 0.10
C PHE A 114 5.76 -12.43 -0.85
N SER A 115 6.11 -13.66 -1.19
CA SER A 115 5.27 -14.52 -2.03
C SER A 115 4.09 -15.08 -1.24
N LEU A 116 2.91 -15.15 -1.84
CA LEU A 116 1.79 -15.92 -1.28
C LEU A 116 1.94 -17.40 -1.67
N SER A 117 2.82 -18.07 -0.95
CA SER A 117 3.15 -19.47 -1.15
C SER A 117 3.62 -20.12 0.15
N GLU A 118 3.86 -21.42 0.12
CA GLU A 118 4.48 -22.17 1.21
C GLU A 118 5.94 -21.76 1.46
N GLN A 119 6.51 -20.95 0.56
CA GLN A 119 7.87 -20.39 0.65
C GLN A 119 7.82 -18.86 0.51
N PRO A 120 7.30 -18.13 1.49
CA PRO A 120 7.01 -16.69 1.35
C PRO A 120 8.24 -15.82 1.07
N GLU A 121 9.42 -16.25 1.50
CA GLU A 121 10.68 -15.52 1.30
C GLU A 121 11.26 -15.71 -0.12
N THR A 122 10.67 -16.62 -0.91
CA THR A 122 11.12 -16.90 -2.30
C THR A 122 10.11 -16.34 -3.28
N ILE A 123 10.43 -15.18 -3.87
CA ILE A 123 9.57 -14.58 -4.90
C ILE A 123 9.71 -15.36 -6.22
N GLY A 124 8.60 -15.45 -6.96
CA GLY A 124 8.53 -16.23 -8.20
C GLY A 124 8.04 -17.66 -7.99
N VAL A 125 7.63 -18.01 -6.78
CA VAL A 125 7.05 -19.32 -6.45
C VAL A 125 5.54 -19.23 -6.37
N ARG A 126 4.89 -20.14 -7.10
CA ARG A 126 3.44 -20.29 -7.07
C ARG A 126 3.04 -21.14 -5.86
N GLY A 127 2.12 -20.62 -5.04
CA GLY A 127 1.67 -21.30 -3.82
C GLY A 127 0.40 -22.14 -4.00
N TRP A 128 0.32 -23.23 -3.28
CA TRP A 128 -0.86 -24.12 -3.19
C TRP A 128 -1.45 -24.46 -4.56
N ASP A 129 -2.76 -24.18 -4.75
CA ASP A 129 -3.50 -24.39 -6.00
C ASP A 129 -3.61 -23.09 -6.86
N ALA A 130 -2.74 -22.10 -6.66
CA ALA A 130 -2.77 -20.86 -7.41
C ALA A 130 -2.47 -21.06 -8.90
N SER A 131 -3.17 -20.32 -9.76
CA SER A 131 -2.91 -20.29 -11.21
C SER A 131 -1.69 -19.45 -11.56
N TYR A 132 -1.36 -18.44 -10.74
CA TYR A 132 -0.26 -17.49 -10.95
C TYR A 132 0.57 -17.30 -9.68
N ASN A 133 1.80 -16.84 -9.85
CA ASN A 133 2.57 -16.30 -8.74
C ASN A 133 1.80 -15.14 -8.11
N ARG A 134 1.75 -15.09 -6.78
CA ARG A 134 1.09 -14.00 -6.05
C ARG A 134 2.04 -13.38 -5.06
N ILE A 135 2.02 -12.06 -4.98
CA ILE A 135 2.92 -11.28 -4.17
C ILE A 135 2.14 -10.31 -3.28
N THR A 136 2.67 -10.02 -2.13
CA THR A 136 2.22 -8.92 -1.26
C THR A 136 3.35 -7.92 -1.09
N THR A 137 3.05 -6.65 -1.26
CA THR A 137 3.93 -5.53 -0.90
C THR A 137 3.40 -4.90 0.38
N TRP A 138 4.28 -4.57 1.32
CA TRP A 138 3.91 -3.90 2.55
C TRP A 138 4.86 -2.76 2.89
N ALA A 139 4.35 -1.80 3.68
CA ALA A 139 5.13 -0.66 4.17
C ALA A 139 4.68 -0.27 5.58
N ILE A 140 5.64 -0.06 6.50
CA ILE A 140 5.42 0.66 7.75
C ILE A 140 5.63 2.14 7.47
N LEU A 141 4.61 2.92 7.72
CA LEU A 141 4.56 4.35 7.44
C LEU A 141 4.34 5.12 8.74
N GLN A 142 5.09 6.22 8.92
CA GLN A 142 4.90 7.14 10.03
C GLN A 142 4.26 8.44 9.52
N LYS A 143 3.11 8.79 10.08
CA LYS A 143 2.45 10.08 9.79
C LYS A 143 3.35 11.23 10.26
N LYS A 144 3.62 12.18 9.40
CA LYS A 144 4.45 13.36 9.73
C LYS A 144 3.75 14.33 10.67
N SER A 145 2.41 14.33 10.70
CA SER A 145 1.62 15.26 11.51
C SER A 145 1.64 14.95 13.01
N ASP A 146 1.67 13.66 13.39
CA ASP A 146 1.52 13.23 14.78
C ASP A 146 2.51 12.14 15.21
N GLY A 147 3.37 11.68 14.28
CA GLY A 147 4.36 10.63 14.53
C GLY A 147 3.79 9.21 14.68
N LYS A 148 2.47 9.03 14.58
CA LYS A 148 1.84 7.71 14.67
C LYS A 148 2.23 6.84 13.48
N LYS A 149 2.40 5.55 13.75
CA LYS A 149 2.75 4.56 12.73
C LYS A 149 1.55 3.69 12.36
N LEU A 150 1.54 3.23 11.13
CA LEU A 150 0.63 2.21 10.63
C LEU A 150 1.39 1.30 9.66
N VAL A 151 0.83 0.12 9.39
CA VAL A 151 1.32 -0.75 8.32
C VAL A 151 0.26 -0.88 7.24
N PHE A 152 0.71 -0.79 5.99
CA PHE A 152 -0.15 -0.94 4.81
C PHE A 152 0.32 -2.13 3.98
N PHE A 153 -0.60 -3.07 3.71
CA PHE A 153 -0.39 -4.26 2.89
C PHE A 153 -1.23 -4.16 1.61
N ASN A 154 -0.64 -4.49 0.47
CA ASN A 154 -1.35 -4.59 -0.79
C ASN A 154 -1.05 -5.90 -1.49
N THR A 155 -2.08 -6.56 -1.98
CA THR A 155 -1.96 -7.83 -2.69
C THR A 155 -3.05 -7.99 -3.76
N HIS A 156 -2.87 -8.99 -4.64
CA HIS A 156 -3.87 -9.47 -5.59
C HIS A 156 -3.99 -10.99 -5.42
N LEU A 157 -5.05 -11.41 -4.75
CA LEU A 157 -5.29 -12.82 -4.49
C LEU A 157 -5.54 -13.60 -5.78
N ASP A 158 -5.29 -14.91 -5.74
CA ASP A 158 -5.48 -15.76 -6.92
C ASP A 158 -6.96 -15.84 -7.33
N ASN A 159 -7.22 -15.79 -8.64
CA ASN A 159 -8.58 -15.82 -9.18
C ASN A 159 -9.21 -17.22 -9.14
N ASP A 160 -8.43 -18.29 -9.26
CA ASP A 160 -8.90 -19.67 -9.37
C ASP A 160 -8.70 -20.47 -8.07
N GLY A 161 -7.49 -20.43 -7.50
CA GLY A 161 -7.08 -21.25 -6.35
C GLY A 161 -7.82 -20.87 -5.07
N LYS A 162 -8.73 -21.74 -4.60
CA LYS A 162 -9.47 -21.52 -3.34
C LYS A 162 -8.56 -21.67 -2.13
N THR A 163 -7.69 -22.68 -2.15
CA THR A 163 -6.71 -22.92 -1.09
C THR A 163 -5.71 -21.78 -1.05
N ALA A 164 -5.19 -21.34 -2.20
CA ALA A 164 -4.26 -20.24 -2.32
C ALA A 164 -4.85 -18.93 -1.75
N ARG A 165 -6.12 -18.63 -1.99
CA ARG A 165 -6.77 -17.45 -1.36
C ARG A 165 -6.85 -17.57 0.15
N LYS A 166 -7.33 -18.74 0.65
CA LYS A 166 -7.50 -18.97 2.09
C LYS A 166 -6.16 -18.90 2.83
N GLU A 167 -5.20 -19.67 2.38
CA GLU A 167 -3.89 -19.78 3.03
C GLU A 167 -3.07 -18.50 2.81
N GLY A 168 -3.21 -17.84 1.65
CA GLY A 168 -2.60 -16.53 1.38
C GLY A 168 -3.08 -15.45 2.34
N VAL A 169 -4.40 -15.38 2.62
CA VAL A 169 -4.94 -14.46 3.64
C VAL A 169 -4.41 -14.80 5.03
N GLN A 170 -4.35 -16.11 5.39
CA GLN A 170 -3.80 -16.53 6.68
C GLN A 170 -2.32 -16.14 6.82
N LEU A 171 -1.55 -16.30 5.75
CA LEU A 171 -0.14 -15.87 5.71
C LEU A 171 -0.01 -14.35 5.92
N ILE A 172 -0.83 -13.54 5.24
CA ILE A 172 -0.85 -12.08 5.43
C ILE A 172 -1.16 -11.73 6.88
N LEU A 173 -2.18 -12.35 7.49
CA LEU A 173 -2.52 -12.10 8.90
C LEU A 173 -1.37 -12.46 9.86
N ASN A 174 -0.62 -13.53 9.57
CA ASN A 174 0.55 -13.90 10.35
C ASN A 174 1.67 -12.87 10.17
N LYS A 175 1.95 -12.45 8.93
CA LYS A 175 2.94 -11.40 8.62
C LYS A 175 2.60 -10.06 9.29
N ILE A 176 1.32 -9.67 9.34
CA ILE A 176 0.88 -8.48 10.09
C ILE A 176 1.24 -8.60 11.58
N LYS A 177 0.97 -9.75 12.20
CA LYS A 177 1.29 -9.98 13.62
C LYS A 177 2.79 -9.97 13.89
N GLU A 178 3.60 -10.49 12.97
CA GLU A 178 5.07 -10.51 13.07
C GLU A 178 5.66 -9.11 12.89
N THR A 179 5.22 -8.40 11.83
CA THR A 179 5.80 -7.13 11.40
C THR A 179 5.29 -5.94 12.22
N ALA A 180 4.02 -5.97 12.64
CA ALA A 180 3.34 -4.81 13.22
C ALA A 180 2.39 -5.20 14.38
N PRO A 181 2.88 -5.91 15.43
CA PRO A 181 2.02 -6.51 16.46
C PRO A 181 1.16 -5.49 17.24
N HIS A 182 1.52 -4.21 17.22
CA HIS A 182 0.83 -3.16 17.99
C HIS A 182 0.50 -1.92 17.13
N MET A 183 0.55 -2.06 15.80
CA MET A 183 0.24 -0.97 14.88
C MET A 183 -1.10 -1.22 14.19
N PRO A 184 -1.86 -0.16 13.86
CA PRO A 184 -2.98 -0.29 12.94
C PRO A 184 -2.51 -0.86 11.60
N ALA A 185 -3.23 -1.86 11.08
CA ALA A 185 -2.96 -2.49 9.78
C ALA A 185 -4.12 -2.22 8.81
N ILE A 186 -3.76 -1.94 7.57
CA ILE A 186 -4.67 -1.71 6.44
C ILE A 186 -4.32 -2.67 5.33
#